data_ab283113b108a7be04d2c722b713d998
#
_entry.id   ab283113b108a7be04d2c722b713d998
#
_cell.length_a   1.000
_cell.length_b   1.000
_cell.length_c   1.000
_cell.angle_alpha   90.00
_cell.angle_beta   90.00
_cell.angle_gamma   90.00
#
_symmetry.space_group_name_H-M   'P 1'
#
loop_
_entity.id
_entity.type
_entity.pdbx_description
1 polymer ?
#
loop_
_entity_poly.entity_id
_entity_poly.type
_entity_poly.pdbx_seq_one_letter_code
_entity_poly.pdbx_strand_id
1 'polypeptide(L)'
;VKLKVALLQMLPGKGLSEQYNIGERACRKAKEAGADIALFPEMWSSGYDIPEDGDVLGRVAVSADGYYLKKFGWLAKELDMAVGITFLEKYSPGPRNSIALYDRHGERKLLYAKVHTCDFGDERMLTPGENFYVTELDTSSGTVKVGCMICYDREFPESARILMLKGAEIVLVPNACPMEINRLSQLRGRAYENMMGIATCNYPEGQPDCNGHSSVFDGAAYLPDKPQSRDTCILEAGSKPGIYLAEIDMDMLREYRKSEVHGNAYRRPDKYGMLVSRKIEEPFVREDYRYQSI
;
A
#
# COMPACT_ATOMS: atom_id res chain seq x y z
N VAL A 1 -3.80 -3.52 -21.60
CA VAL A 1 -2.84 -2.85 -20.71
C VAL A 1 -2.21 -3.91 -19.81
N LYS A 2 -0.89 -4.05 -19.88
CA LYS A 2 -0.09 -4.95 -19.05
C LYS A 2 0.70 -4.09 -18.04
N LEU A 3 0.21 -3.99 -16.83
CA LEU A 3 0.80 -3.16 -15.78
C LEU A 3 1.90 -3.92 -15.03
N LYS A 4 3.10 -3.39 -15.02
CA LYS A 4 4.24 -3.97 -14.29
C LYS A 4 4.53 -3.21 -13.00
N VAL A 5 4.43 -3.90 -11.87
CA VAL A 5 4.70 -3.34 -10.54
C VAL A 5 5.96 -3.97 -9.97
N ALA A 6 6.93 -3.15 -9.60
CA ALA A 6 8.14 -3.56 -8.91
C ALA A 6 7.99 -3.32 -7.40
N LEU A 7 8.16 -4.38 -6.62
CA LEU A 7 8.18 -4.36 -5.16
C LEU A 7 9.64 -4.26 -4.69
N LEU A 8 9.98 -3.14 -4.06
CA LEU A 8 11.34 -2.83 -3.63
C LEU A 8 11.60 -3.40 -2.22
N GLN A 9 11.66 -4.71 -2.13
CA GLN A 9 11.90 -5.44 -0.86
C GLN A 9 13.36 -5.32 -0.45
N MET A 10 13.72 -4.21 0.21
CA MET A 10 15.11 -3.89 0.51
C MET A 10 15.30 -3.52 1.97
N LEU A 11 16.53 -3.75 2.47
CA LEU A 11 16.94 -3.23 3.78
C LEU A 11 17.11 -1.71 3.74
N PRO A 12 16.65 -1.00 4.78
CA PRO A 12 16.84 0.43 4.88
C PRO A 12 18.30 0.79 5.17
N GLY A 13 18.69 2.02 4.84
CA GLY A 13 19.96 2.61 5.24
C GLY A 13 19.85 3.44 6.52
N LYS A 14 20.90 4.20 6.82
CA LYS A 14 20.95 5.09 7.98
C LYS A 14 20.70 6.55 7.57
N GLY A 15 19.53 7.07 7.95
CA GLY A 15 19.16 8.45 7.69
C GLY A 15 18.76 8.74 6.25
N LEU A 16 18.18 9.91 6.03
CA LEU A 16 17.48 10.29 4.78
C LEU A 16 18.36 10.21 3.53
N SER A 17 19.66 10.55 3.64
CA SER A 17 20.56 10.55 2.48
C SER A 17 20.81 9.14 1.96
N GLU A 18 21.10 8.20 2.86
CA GLU A 18 21.34 6.81 2.49
C GLU A 18 20.04 6.13 2.03
N GLN A 19 18.92 6.40 2.71
CA GLN A 19 17.58 5.96 2.27
C GLN A 19 17.28 6.39 0.83
N TYR A 20 17.55 7.66 0.51
CA TYR A 20 17.38 8.14 -0.85
C TYR A 20 18.29 7.40 -1.84
N ASN A 21 19.59 7.28 -1.55
CA ASN A 21 20.55 6.65 -2.46
C ASN A 21 20.24 5.18 -2.73
N ILE A 22 19.79 4.43 -1.72
CA ILE A 22 19.35 3.04 -1.88
C ILE A 22 18.07 3.01 -2.74
N GLY A 23 17.09 3.85 -2.40
CA GLY A 23 15.82 3.93 -3.11
C GLY A 23 15.98 4.34 -4.58
N GLU A 24 16.82 5.33 -4.87
CA GLU A 24 17.13 5.75 -6.23
C GLU A 24 17.70 4.61 -7.07
N ARG A 25 18.73 3.92 -6.56
CA ARG A 25 19.32 2.76 -7.26
C ARG A 25 18.30 1.66 -7.51
N ALA A 26 17.40 1.43 -6.57
CA ALA A 26 16.35 0.44 -6.71
C ALA A 26 15.31 0.84 -7.76
N CYS A 27 14.88 2.10 -7.78
CA CYS A 27 13.99 2.61 -8.83
C CYS A 27 14.61 2.49 -10.23
N ARG A 28 15.91 2.79 -10.37
CA ARG A 28 16.62 2.61 -11.66
C ARG A 28 16.61 1.15 -12.12
N LYS A 29 16.92 0.22 -11.22
CA LYS A 29 16.86 -1.23 -11.53
C LYS A 29 15.43 -1.70 -11.84
N ALA A 30 14.41 -1.17 -11.13
CA ALA A 30 13.02 -1.45 -11.43
C ALA A 30 12.65 -0.99 -12.85
N LYS A 31 13.07 0.22 -13.24
CA LYS A 31 12.87 0.73 -14.61
C LYS A 31 13.59 -0.11 -15.66
N GLU A 32 14.85 -0.50 -15.41
CA GLU A 32 15.62 -1.41 -16.29
C GLU A 32 14.91 -2.76 -16.48
N ALA A 33 14.20 -3.25 -15.45
CA ALA A 33 13.37 -4.44 -15.53
C ALA A 33 12.00 -4.20 -16.22
N GLY A 34 11.71 -2.95 -16.59
CA GLY A 34 10.49 -2.57 -17.30
C GLY A 34 9.29 -2.26 -16.43
N ALA A 35 9.49 -1.87 -15.17
CA ALA A 35 8.40 -1.50 -14.27
C ALA A 35 7.69 -0.22 -14.72
N ASP A 36 6.36 -0.19 -14.54
CA ASP A 36 5.51 1.00 -14.67
C ASP A 36 5.36 1.72 -13.31
N ILE A 37 5.40 0.96 -12.22
CA ILE A 37 5.29 1.47 -10.84
C ILE A 37 6.38 0.81 -9.99
N ALA A 38 7.10 1.61 -9.20
CA ALA A 38 7.97 1.13 -8.13
C ALA A 38 7.34 1.44 -6.77
N LEU A 39 7.21 0.43 -5.91
CA LEU A 39 6.60 0.55 -4.58
C LEU A 39 7.62 0.26 -3.49
N PHE A 40 7.75 1.20 -2.56
CA PHE A 40 8.57 1.07 -1.35
C PHE A 40 7.85 0.34 -0.22
N PRO A 41 8.59 -0.27 0.73
CA PRO A 41 8.04 -0.72 2.02
C PRO A 41 7.52 0.45 2.85
N GLU A 42 6.80 0.16 3.91
CA GLU A 42 6.18 1.14 4.82
C GLU A 42 7.23 2.05 5.48
N MET A 43 6.97 3.35 5.52
CA MET A 43 7.79 4.37 6.21
C MET A 43 9.28 4.35 5.83
N TRP A 44 9.57 4.23 4.54
CA TRP A 44 10.93 4.13 4.01
C TRP A 44 11.86 5.25 4.47
N SER A 45 11.37 6.49 4.61
CA SER A 45 12.21 7.63 5.03
C SER A 45 12.91 7.42 6.37
N SER A 46 12.33 6.64 7.28
CA SER A 46 12.88 6.31 8.59
C SER A 46 13.28 4.82 8.73
N GLY A 47 13.01 4.00 7.71
CA GLY A 47 13.18 2.54 7.80
C GLY A 47 12.27 1.88 8.83
N TYR A 48 11.08 2.43 9.03
CA TYR A 48 10.13 2.04 10.09
C TYR A 48 10.68 2.21 11.50
N ASP A 49 11.67 3.09 11.69
CA ASP A 49 12.17 3.50 13.02
C ASP A 49 11.28 4.66 13.51
N ILE A 50 10.59 4.44 14.61
CA ILE A 50 9.64 5.40 15.22
C ILE A 50 10.15 5.75 16.61
N PRO A 51 10.80 6.93 16.80
CA PRO A 51 11.28 7.36 18.10
C PRO A 51 10.15 7.47 19.14
N GLU A 52 10.37 6.97 20.34
CA GLU A 52 9.44 7.11 21.47
C GLU A 52 9.38 8.54 22.04
N ASP A 53 10.42 9.34 21.82
CA ASP A 53 10.46 10.75 22.21
C ASP A 53 9.76 11.59 21.13
N GLY A 54 8.69 12.30 21.53
CA GLY A 54 7.87 13.10 20.61
C GLY A 54 8.64 14.24 19.93
N ASP A 55 9.64 14.85 20.59
CA ASP A 55 10.46 15.90 20.00
C ASP A 55 11.43 15.33 18.96
N VAL A 56 12.00 14.15 19.22
CA VAL A 56 12.82 13.41 18.26
C VAL A 56 11.97 12.98 17.08
N LEU A 57 10.79 12.39 17.33
CA LEU A 57 9.84 11.98 16.31
C LEU A 57 9.47 13.13 15.37
N GLY A 58 9.17 14.31 15.93
CA GLY A 58 8.85 15.50 15.13
C GLY A 58 10.03 16.01 14.28
N ARG A 59 11.28 15.81 14.75
CA ARG A 59 12.50 16.23 14.01
C ARG A 59 12.85 15.29 12.86
N VAL A 60 12.62 13.99 13.00
CA VAL A 60 12.93 13.00 11.95
C VAL A 60 11.84 12.91 10.88
N ALA A 61 10.64 13.41 11.16
CA ALA A 61 9.55 13.48 10.21
C ALA A 61 9.86 14.46 9.06
N VAL A 62 9.49 14.10 7.85
CA VAL A 62 9.76 14.88 6.63
C VAL A 62 8.48 15.49 6.07
N SER A 63 8.57 16.71 5.56
CA SER A 63 7.43 17.37 4.91
C SER A 63 7.06 16.69 3.61
N ALA A 64 5.76 16.51 3.37
CA ALA A 64 5.22 15.99 2.10
C ALA A 64 5.61 16.87 0.90
N ASP A 65 5.83 18.18 1.12
CA ASP A 65 6.27 19.14 0.10
C ASP A 65 7.76 19.46 0.20
N GLY A 66 8.48 18.71 1.04
CA GLY A 66 9.92 18.90 1.31
C GLY A 66 10.81 18.39 0.18
N TYR A 67 12.09 18.76 0.27
CA TYR A 67 13.10 18.40 -0.72
C TYR A 67 13.25 16.87 -0.91
N TYR A 68 13.14 16.11 0.20
CA TYR A 68 13.27 14.65 0.16
C TYR A 68 12.23 14.02 -0.78
N LEU A 69 10.96 14.41 -0.64
CA LEU A 69 9.86 13.88 -1.48
C LEU A 69 9.97 14.39 -2.93
N LYS A 70 10.34 15.66 -3.12
CA LYS A 70 10.54 16.25 -4.46
C LYS A 70 11.59 15.50 -5.28
N LYS A 71 12.65 15.00 -4.65
CA LYS A 71 13.66 14.18 -5.32
C LYS A 71 13.05 12.92 -5.96
N PHE A 72 12.11 12.25 -5.29
CA PHE A 72 11.40 11.09 -5.86
C PHE A 72 10.45 11.48 -6.99
N GLY A 73 9.82 12.65 -6.92
CA GLY A 73 9.05 13.20 -8.05
C GLY A 73 9.93 13.46 -9.28
N TRP A 74 11.11 14.06 -9.09
CA TRP A 74 12.07 14.26 -10.19
C TRP A 74 12.60 12.93 -10.74
N LEU A 75 12.87 11.97 -9.86
CA LEU A 75 13.29 10.62 -10.26
C LEU A 75 12.20 9.90 -11.06
N ALA A 76 10.94 9.99 -10.64
CA ALA A 76 9.81 9.42 -11.36
C ALA A 76 9.72 9.98 -12.78
N LYS A 77 9.87 11.31 -12.94
CA LYS A 77 9.91 11.98 -14.23
C LYS A 77 11.13 11.55 -15.08
N GLU A 78 12.31 11.52 -14.49
CA GLU A 78 13.55 11.11 -15.17
C GLU A 78 13.44 9.68 -15.70
N LEU A 79 12.87 8.77 -14.89
CA LEU A 79 12.74 7.37 -15.25
C LEU A 79 11.49 7.07 -16.09
N ASP A 80 10.63 8.05 -16.35
CA ASP A 80 9.32 7.80 -17.00
C ASP A 80 8.59 6.61 -16.35
N MET A 81 8.53 6.62 -14.99
CA MET A 81 8.00 5.54 -14.17
C MET A 81 7.35 6.09 -12.90
N ALA A 82 6.17 5.60 -12.54
CA ALA A 82 5.53 6.01 -11.30
C ALA A 82 6.28 5.48 -10.05
N VAL A 83 6.30 6.29 -8.99
CA VAL A 83 6.98 5.96 -7.73
C VAL A 83 6.04 6.17 -6.55
N GLY A 84 5.76 5.08 -5.81
CA GLY A 84 5.07 5.10 -4.52
C GLY A 84 6.07 5.12 -3.37
N ILE A 85 6.45 6.33 -2.92
CA ILE A 85 7.39 6.56 -1.82
C ILE A 85 6.67 6.71 -0.50
N THR A 86 7.14 6.00 0.52
CA THR A 86 6.57 5.98 1.87
C THR A 86 7.44 6.75 2.84
N PHE A 87 6.84 7.38 3.83
CA PHE A 87 7.58 8.25 4.72
C PHE A 87 6.83 8.54 6.03
N LEU A 88 7.61 8.85 7.06
CA LEU A 88 7.11 9.48 8.27
C LEU A 88 6.85 10.96 7.94
N GLU A 89 5.57 11.31 7.78
CA GLU A 89 5.14 12.63 7.34
C GLU A 89 5.10 13.60 8.50
N LYS A 90 5.74 14.76 8.34
CA LYS A 90 5.59 15.88 9.26
C LYS A 90 4.18 16.45 9.17
N TYR A 91 3.41 16.30 10.24
CA TYR A 91 2.02 16.71 10.34
C TYR A 91 1.72 17.24 11.77
N SER A 92 0.63 17.98 11.94
CA SER A 92 0.15 18.46 13.24
C SER A 92 -1.24 17.85 13.53
N PRO A 93 -1.51 17.35 14.74
CA PRO A 93 -0.74 17.47 15.99
C PRO A 93 0.46 16.53 16.11
N GLY A 94 0.52 15.44 15.39
CA GLY A 94 1.62 14.46 15.39
C GLY A 94 1.92 13.96 13.98
N PRO A 95 3.11 13.42 13.73
CA PRO A 95 3.47 12.85 12.42
C PRO A 95 2.48 11.81 11.93
N ARG A 96 2.51 11.52 10.63
CA ARG A 96 1.69 10.49 9.97
C ARG A 96 2.56 9.43 9.30
N ASN A 97 2.03 8.24 9.20
CA ASN A 97 2.55 7.19 8.35
C ASN A 97 1.92 7.33 6.96
N SER A 98 2.69 7.73 5.96
CA SER A 98 2.14 8.17 4.68
C SER A 98 2.84 7.57 3.46
N ILE A 99 2.11 7.55 2.35
CA ILE A 99 2.62 7.28 1.00
C ILE A 99 2.28 8.44 0.08
N ALA A 100 3.27 8.88 -0.70
CA ALA A 100 3.08 9.77 -1.84
C ALA A 100 3.28 8.99 -3.14
N LEU A 101 2.29 9.03 -4.03
CA LEU A 101 2.38 8.43 -5.36
C LEU A 101 2.63 9.51 -6.40
N TYR A 102 3.80 9.46 -7.02
CA TYR A 102 4.17 10.29 -8.16
C TYR A 102 3.93 9.52 -9.45
N ASP A 103 3.34 10.18 -10.44
CA ASP A 103 3.22 9.61 -11.78
C ASP A 103 4.55 9.70 -12.56
N ARG A 104 4.57 9.13 -13.76
CA ARG A 104 5.75 9.15 -14.63
C ARG A 104 6.17 10.54 -15.12
N HIS A 105 5.35 11.57 -14.90
CA HIS A 105 5.67 12.97 -15.21
C HIS A 105 6.24 13.71 -13.98
N GLY A 106 6.29 13.04 -12.82
CA GLY A 106 6.77 13.59 -11.56
C GLY A 106 5.73 14.40 -10.80
N GLU A 107 4.46 14.31 -11.18
CA GLU A 107 3.35 14.94 -10.47
C GLU A 107 2.86 14.03 -9.34
N ARG A 108 2.67 14.60 -8.15
CA ARG A 108 2.08 13.84 -7.03
C ARG A 108 0.58 13.69 -7.24
N LYS A 109 0.15 12.47 -7.58
CA LYS A 109 -1.24 12.13 -7.87
C LYS A 109 -2.02 11.75 -6.62
N LEU A 110 -1.34 11.25 -5.58
CA LEU A 110 -1.97 10.84 -4.34
C LEU A 110 -1.03 11.08 -3.15
N LEU A 111 -1.58 11.56 -2.06
CA LEU A 111 -0.99 11.56 -0.73
C LEU A 111 -1.99 10.86 0.20
N TYR A 112 -1.58 9.74 0.78
CA TYR A 112 -2.42 8.95 1.66
C TYR A 112 -1.72 8.73 3.00
N ALA A 113 -2.41 9.00 4.10
CA ALA A 113 -1.97 8.66 5.44
C ALA A 113 -2.75 7.44 5.95
N LYS A 114 -2.06 6.53 6.60
CA LYS A 114 -2.61 5.31 7.20
C LYS A 114 -3.79 5.63 8.11
N VAL A 115 -4.95 5.07 7.81
CA VAL A 115 -6.18 5.30 8.57
C VAL A 115 -6.17 4.49 9.87
N HIS A 116 -5.74 3.23 9.80
CA HIS A 116 -5.66 2.35 10.97
C HIS A 116 -4.22 2.28 11.46
N THR A 117 -3.83 3.22 12.31
CA THR A 117 -2.52 3.21 12.98
C THR A 117 -2.45 2.10 14.03
N CYS A 118 -1.25 1.53 14.24
CA CYS A 118 -1.00 0.54 15.29
C CYS A 118 -0.92 1.22 16.67
N ASP A 119 -2.06 1.74 17.15
CA ASP A 119 -2.15 2.53 18.37
C ASP A 119 -1.78 1.76 19.64
N PHE A 120 -1.89 0.44 19.58
CA PHE A 120 -1.48 -0.49 20.62
C PHE A 120 0.06 -0.71 20.69
N GLY A 121 0.83 -0.09 19.79
CA GLY A 121 2.27 -0.27 19.65
C GLY A 121 3.01 1.03 19.29
N ASP A 122 3.97 0.92 18.39
CA ASP A 122 4.92 1.98 18.08
C ASP A 122 4.28 3.20 17.42
N GLU A 123 3.13 3.04 16.75
CA GLU A 123 2.44 4.15 16.08
C GLU A 123 1.49 4.96 17.00
N ARG A 124 1.48 4.70 18.31
CA ARG A 124 0.57 5.37 19.26
C ARG A 124 0.65 6.91 19.26
N MET A 125 1.79 7.48 18.85
CA MET A 125 1.98 8.93 18.75
C MET A 125 1.74 9.48 17.34
N LEU A 126 1.43 8.63 16.37
CA LEU A 126 1.13 9.07 15.02
C LEU A 126 -0.32 9.52 14.91
N THR A 127 -0.56 10.49 14.06
CA THR A 127 -1.91 10.95 13.72
C THR A 127 -2.50 10.08 12.61
N PRO A 128 -3.64 9.42 12.81
CA PRO A 128 -4.29 8.63 11.77
C PRO A 128 -4.69 9.48 10.56
N GLY A 129 -4.78 8.83 9.39
CA GLY A 129 -5.43 9.39 8.21
C GLY A 129 -6.95 9.46 8.38
N GLU A 130 -7.60 10.28 7.55
CA GLU A 130 -9.04 10.54 7.66
C GLU A 130 -9.86 9.84 6.58
N ASN A 131 -9.25 9.53 5.44
CA ASN A 131 -9.97 9.05 4.26
C ASN A 131 -9.13 8.10 3.41
N PHE A 132 -9.83 7.28 2.63
CA PHE A 132 -9.25 6.48 1.54
C PHE A 132 -9.39 7.21 0.21
N TYR A 133 -8.34 7.21 -0.61
CA TYR A 133 -8.28 7.93 -1.88
C TYR A 133 -7.97 7.00 -3.04
N VAL A 134 -8.53 7.32 -4.21
CA VAL A 134 -8.23 6.69 -5.49
C VAL A 134 -7.90 7.78 -6.49
N THR A 135 -6.89 7.56 -7.30
CA THR A 135 -6.46 8.49 -8.36
C THR A 135 -6.29 7.75 -9.68
N GLU A 136 -6.40 8.48 -10.77
CA GLU A 136 -5.94 8.01 -12.07
C GLU A 136 -4.43 8.20 -12.18
N LEU A 137 -3.74 7.14 -12.55
CA LEU A 137 -2.31 7.10 -12.75
C LEU A 137 -2.01 6.83 -14.22
N ASP A 138 -1.36 7.76 -14.88
CA ASP A 138 -0.82 7.56 -16.21
C ASP A 138 0.49 6.79 -16.13
N THR A 139 0.56 5.67 -16.83
CA THR A 139 1.76 4.82 -16.95
C THR A 139 2.15 4.64 -18.41
N SER A 140 3.35 4.15 -18.68
CA SER A 140 3.79 3.84 -20.05
C SER A 140 2.93 2.75 -20.71
N SER A 141 2.29 1.91 -19.90
CA SER A 141 1.39 0.83 -20.35
C SER A 141 -0.07 1.28 -20.48
N GLY A 142 -0.43 2.48 -20.03
CA GLY A 142 -1.78 3.03 -20.06
C GLY A 142 -2.25 3.56 -18.70
N THR A 143 -3.48 4.09 -18.66
CA THR A 143 -4.05 4.67 -17.45
C THR A 143 -4.71 3.60 -16.58
N VAL A 144 -4.46 3.66 -15.27
CA VAL A 144 -5.04 2.77 -14.25
C VAL A 144 -5.54 3.57 -13.06
N LYS A 145 -6.59 3.07 -12.37
CA LYS A 145 -7.10 3.67 -11.13
C LYS A 145 -6.43 3.00 -9.92
N VAL A 146 -5.66 3.78 -9.19
CA VAL A 146 -4.82 3.31 -8.10
C VAL A 146 -5.33 3.83 -6.76
N GLY A 147 -5.50 2.93 -5.79
CA GLY A 147 -5.71 3.26 -4.39
C GLY A 147 -4.51 2.84 -3.53
N CYS A 148 -4.47 3.31 -2.30
CA CYS A 148 -3.47 2.90 -1.32
C CYS A 148 -4.12 2.52 0.01
N MET A 149 -3.55 1.54 0.68
CA MET A 149 -3.74 1.24 2.09
C MET A 149 -2.38 0.82 2.67
N ILE A 150 -2.14 1.04 3.96
CA ILE A 150 -0.83 0.80 4.55
C ILE A 150 -0.94 -0.26 5.64
N CYS A 151 -0.20 -1.35 5.51
CA CYS A 151 0.02 -2.39 6.50
C CYS A 151 -1.26 -2.79 7.27
N TYR A 152 -1.47 -2.29 8.47
CA TYR A 152 -2.61 -2.62 9.33
C TYR A 152 -3.99 -2.28 8.73
N ASP A 153 -4.08 -1.35 7.77
CA ASP A 153 -5.32 -1.09 7.02
C ASP A 153 -5.90 -2.35 6.37
N ARG A 154 -5.06 -3.33 5.97
CA ARG A 154 -5.51 -4.57 5.33
C ARG A 154 -6.26 -5.50 6.29
N GLU A 155 -6.05 -5.37 7.60
CA GLU A 155 -6.76 -6.17 8.61
C GLU A 155 -8.27 -5.87 8.59
N PHE A 156 -8.65 -4.67 8.14
CA PHE A 156 -10.03 -4.20 8.06
C PHE A 156 -10.56 -4.34 6.62
N PRO A 157 -11.51 -5.26 6.36
CA PRO A 157 -12.07 -5.47 5.02
C PRO A 157 -12.70 -4.22 4.42
N GLU A 158 -13.16 -3.29 5.27
CA GLU A 158 -13.73 -2.00 4.87
C GLU A 158 -12.75 -1.16 4.06
N SER A 159 -11.45 -1.18 4.40
CA SER A 159 -10.41 -0.41 3.69
C SER A 159 -10.39 -0.75 2.19
N ALA A 160 -10.23 -2.03 1.87
CA ALA A 160 -10.21 -2.50 0.49
C ALA A 160 -11.57 -2.31 -0.20
N ARG A 161 -12.68 -2.53 0.54
CA ARG A 161 -14.03 -2.36 0.02
C ARG A 161 -14.32 -0.91 -0.35
N ILE A 162 -13.92 0.05 0.47
CA ILE A 162 -14.07 1.49 0.17
C ILE A 162 -13.27 1.85 -1.08
N LEU A 163 -12.03 1.36 -1.21
CA LEU A 163 -11.20 1.61 -2.39
C LEU A 163 -11.83 1.04 -3.66
N MET A 164 -12.37 -0.19 -3.61
CA MET A 164 -13.11 -0.78 -4.73
C MET A 164 -14.33 0.07 -5.11
N LEU A 165 -15.13 0.51 -4.14
CA LEU A 165 -16.32 1.34 -4.36
C LEU A 165 -15.96 2.72 -4.94
N LYS A 166 -14.76 3.25 -4.65
CA LYS A 166 -14.19 4.46 -5.27
C LYS A 166 -13.60 4.19 -6.65
N GLY A 167 -13.63 2.95 -7.13
CA GLY A 167 -13.21 2.57 -8.48
C GLY A 167 -11.77 2.12 -8.62
N ALA A 168 -11.04 1.85 -7.53
CA ALA A 168 -9.69 1.30 -7.63
C ALA A 168 -9.66 0.02 -8.46
N GLU A 169 -8.68 -0.08 -9.34
CA GLU A 169 -8.36 -1.27 -10.13
C GLU A 169 -7.18 -2.02 -9.53
N ILE A 170 -6.27 -1.27 -8.90
CA ILE A 170 -5.14 -1.80 -8.13
C ILE A 170 -4.98 -1.02 -6.83
N VAL A 171 -4.56 -1.69 -5.77
CA VAL A 171 -4.24 -1.09 -4.48
C VAL A 171 -2.79 -1.40 -4.13
N LEU A 172 -2.02 -0.36 -3.83
CA LEU A 172 -0.64 -0.44 -3.35
C LEU A 172 -0.64 -0.52 -1.83
N VAL A 173 0.08 -1.50 -1.28
CA VAL A 173 0.08 -1.82 0.16
C VAL A 173 1.52 -1.85 0.69
N PRO A 174 2.10 -0.70 1.04
CA PRO A 174 3.34 -0.68 1.82
C PRO A 174 3.16 -1.40 3.15
N ASN A 175 4.18 -2.13 3.58
CA ASN A 175 4.09 -3.01 4.73
C ASN A 175 5.41 -3.08 5.51
N ALA A 176 5.31 -3.28 6.82
CA ALA A 176 6.43 -3.55 7.73
C ALA A 176 5.96 -4.45 8.86
N CYS A 177 5.87 -5.75 8.61
CA CYS A 177 5.49 -6.74 9.62
C CYS A 177 5.84 -8.16 9.14
N PRO A 178 5.78 -9.16 10.02
CA PRO A 178 5.88 -10.55 9.61
C PRO A 178 4.71 -10.91 8.69
N MET A 179 4.99 -11.37 7.49
CA MET A 179 3.99 -11.88 6.54
C MET A 179 3.90 -13.39 6.70
N GLU A 180 2.75 -13.86 7.14
CA GLU A 180 2.46 -15.27 7.41
C GLU A 180 1.12 -15.66 6.77
N ILE A 181 0.72 -16.92 6.91
CA ILE A 181 -0.42 -17.49 6.19
C ILE A 181 -1.72 -16.66 6.31
N ASN A 182 -2.01 -16.10 7.49
CA ASN A 182 -3.25 -15.35 7.68
C ASN A 182 -3.21 -14.01 6.94
N ARG A 183 -2.10 -13.27 7.04
CA ARG A 183 -1.90 -11.98 6.37
C ARG A 183 -1.85 -12.11 4.85
N LEU A 184 -1.17 -13.14 4.34
CA LEU A 184 -1.18 -13.46 2.91
C LEU A 184 -2.59 -13.87 2.45
N SER A 185 -3.34 -14.60 3.28
CA SER A 185 -4.73 -14.97 2.99
C SER A 185 -5.67 -13.77 3.03
N GLN A 186 -5.44 -12.81 3.92
CA GLN A 186 -6.19 -11.54 3.91
C GLN A 186 -6.00 -10.81 2.58
N LEU A 187 -4.76 -10.64 2.12
CA LEU A 187 -4.48 -9.96 0.83
C LEU A 187 -5.13 -10.69 -0.35
N ARG A 188 -5.04 -12.03 -0.37
CA ARG A 188 -5.73 -12.86 -1.36
C ARG A 188 -7.25 -12.66 -1.30
N GLY A 189 -7.82 -12.63 -0.10
CA GLY A 189 -9.25 -12.34 0.13
C GLY A 189 -9.64 -10.95 -0.36
N ARG A 190 -8.85 -9.91 -0.03
CA ARG A 190 -9.10 -8.53 -0.50
C ARG A 190 -9.08 -8.42 -2.03
N ALA A 191 -8.14 -9.11 -2.69
CA ALA A 191 -8.07 -9.16 -4.14
C ALA A 191 -9.31 -9.87 -4.72
N TYR A 192 -9.65 -11.03 -4.19
CA TYR A 192 -10.77 -11.85 -4.65
C TYR A 192 -12.12 -11.16 -4.48
N GLU A 193 -12.48 -10.74 -3.26
CA GLU A 193 -13.80 -10.20 -2.93
C GLU A 193 -14.09 -8.82 -3.55
N ASN A 194 -13.05 -8.11 -3.98
CA ASN A 194 -13.13 -6.78 -4.58
C ASN A 194 -12.78 -6.76 -6.07
N MET A 195 -12.35 -7.90 -6.62
CA MET A 195 -11.93 -8.01 -8.03
C MET A 195 -10.96 -6.89 -8.43
N MET A 196 -9.88 -6.76 -7.68
CA MET A 196 -8.85 -5.74 -7.94
C MET A 196 -7.45 -6.28 -7.66
N GLY A 197 -6.46 -5.71 -8.34
CA GLY A 197 -5.06 -6.01 -8.06
C GLY A 197 -4.66 -5.54 -6.67
N ILE A 198 -3.87 -6.33 -5.95
CA ILE A 198 -3.24 -5.95 -4.68
C ILE A 198 -1.74 -6.18 -4.80
N ALA A 199 -0.95 -5.12 -4.61
CA ALA A 199 0.51 -5.19 -4.64
C ALA A 199 1.08 -4.76 -3.28
N THR A 200 1.68 -5.70 -2.56
CA THR A 200 2.22 -5.48 -1.20
C THR A 200 3.74 -5.51 -1.22
N CYS A 201 4.37 -4.45 -0.71
CA CYS A 201 5.82 -4.37 -0.55
C CYS A 201 6.20 -4.36 0.92
N ASN A 202 6.94 -5.38 1.36
CA ASN A 202 7.41 -5.55 2.73
C ASN A 202 8.94 -5.42 2.81
N TYR A 203 9.46 -5.20 4.01
CA TYR A 203 10.89 -5.32 4.26
C TYR A 203 11.33 -6.79 4.26
N PRO A 204 12.56 -7.09 3.80
CA PRO A 204 13.11 -8.44 3.83
C PRO A 204 13.49 -8.89 5.25
N GLU A 205 13.93 -10.13 5.38
CA GLU A 205 14.63 -10.59 6.57
C GLU A 205 15.86 -9.70 6.85
N GLY A 206 16.16 -9.51 8.14
CA GLY A 206 17.20 -8.58 8.60
C GLY A 206 16.66 -7.22 9.06
N GLN A 207 15.46 -6.85 8.64
CA GLN A 207 14.68 -5.77 9.27
C GLN A 207 13.92 -6.36 10.46
N PRO A 208 13.93 -5.70 11.65
CA PRO A 208 13.16 -6.16 12.81
C PRO A 208 11.69 -6.43 12.46
N ASP A 209 11.16 -7.53 12.96
CA ASP A 209 9.77 -7.98 12.77
C ASP A 209 9.32 -8.11 11.30
N CYS A 210 10.26 -8.25 10.35
CA CYS A 210 9.95 -8.42 8.93
C CYS A 210 10.62 -9.70 8.39
N ASN A 211 9.99 -10.31 7.38
CA ASN A 211 10.41 -11.57 6.80
C ASN A 211 10.30 -11.63 5.26
N GLY A 212 10.13 -10.49 4.60
CA GLY A 212 9.89 -10.46 3.15
C GLY A 212 8.45 -10.78 2.79
N HIS A 213 8.28 -11.72 1.85
CA HIS A 213 6.98 -12.15 1.32
C HIS A 213 6.15 -11.01 0.71
N SER A 214 6.83 -10.03 0.08
CA SER A 214 6.15 -9.08 -0.79
C SER A 214 5.38 -9.83 -1.86
N SER A 215 4.15 -9.41 -2.16
CA SER A 215 3.25 -10.22 -2.97
C SER A 215 2.36 -9.40 -3.90
N VAL A 216 1.95 -10.01 -5.01
CA VAL A 216 0.98 -9.43 -5.94
C VAL A 216 -0.12 -10.44 -6.23
N PHE A 217 -1.35 -9.98 -6.10
CA PHE A 217 -2.57 -10.70 -6.44
C PHE A 217 -3.28 -9.91 -7.55
N ASP A 218 -3.73 -10.57 -8.61
CA ASP A 218 -4.36 -9.90 -9.76
C ASP A 218 -5.87 -9.77 -9.69
N GLY A 219 -6.51 -10.41 -8.70
CA GLY A 219 -7.93 -10.28 -8.44
C GLY A 219 -8.89 -11.04 -9.38
N ALA A 220 -8.40 -11.67 -10.43
CA ALA A 220 -9.23 -12.42 -11.39
C ALA A 220 -9.20 -13.93 -11.09
N ALA A 221 -10.22 -14.43 -10.41
CA ALA A 221 -10.28 -15.82 -9.95
C ALA A 221 -10.87 -16.76 -11.00
N TYR A 222 -11.87 -16.35 -11.77
CA TYR A 222 -12.53 -17.16 -12.79
C TYR A 222 -12.17 -16.65 -14.18
N LEU A 223 -11.61 -17.51 -15.00
CA LEU A 223 -11.26 -17.20 -16.38
C LEU A 223 -12.19 -17.98 -17.35
N PRO A 224 -12.56 -17.41 -18.50
CA PRO A 224 -13.55 -18.01 -19.40
C PRO A 224 -13.17 -19.41 -19.92
N ASP A 225 -11.87 -19.68 -20.01
CA ASP A 225 -11.32 -20.95 -20.51
C ASP A 225 -11.04 -21.99 -19.40
N LYS A 226 -11.37 -21.66 -18.14
CA LYS A 226 -11.10 -22.53 -16.98
C LYS A 226 -12.38 -22.86 -16.23
N PRO A 227 -12.66 -24.15 -15.98
CA PRO A 227 -13.88 -24.57 -15.29
C PRO A 227 -13.89 -24.30 -13.79
N GLN A 228 -12.72 -23.97 -13.21
CA GLN A 228 -12.55 -23.76 -11.78
C GLN A 228 -11.84 -22.44 -11.50
N SER A 229 -12.04 -21.90 -10.30
CA SER A 229 -11.28 -20.74 -9.84
C SER A 229 -9.80 -21.07 -9.71
N ARG A 230 -8.96 -20.08 -9.97
CA ARG A 230 -7.52 -20.16 -9.76
C ARG A 230 -7.08 -19.33 -8.57
N ASP A 231 -5.89 -19.58 -8.07
CA ASP A 231 -5.25 -18.66 -7.14
C ASP A 231 -4.95 -17.32 -7.85
N THR A 232 -5.35 -16.23 -7.24
CA THR A 232 -5.08 -14.87 -7.74
C THR A 232 -3.66 -14.40 -7.44
N CYS A 233 -2.88 -15.13 -6.64
CA CYS A 233 -1.47 -14.85 -6.37
C CYS A 233 -0.63 -15.08 -7.63
N ILE A 234 -0.06 -14.00 -8.17
CA ILE A 234 0.83 -14.06 -9.33
C ILE A 234 2.31 -13.89 -8.98
N LEU A 235 2.58 -13.38 -7.78
CA LEU A 235 3.91 -13.29 -7.22
C LEU A 235 3.85 -13.33 -5.69
N GLU A 236 4.70 -14.14 -5.10
CA GLU A 236 5.08 -14.08 -3.69
C GLU A 236 6.60 -14.18 -3.60
N ALA A 237 7.25 -13.13 -3.11
CA ALA A 237 8.69 -13.11 -2.90
C ALA A 237 9.09 -14.00 -1.72
N GLY A 238 10.34 -14.46 -1.70
CA GLY A 238 10.93 -15.05 -0.52
C GLY A 238 11.32 -14.00 0.53
N SER A 239 12.11 -14.43 1.53
CA SER A 239 12.56 -13.57 2.64
C SER A 239 13.70 -12.61 2.26
N LYS A 240 14.41 -12.83 1.17
CA LYS A 240 15.65 -12.12 0.82
C LYS A 240 15.41 -10.72 0.25
N PRO A 241 16.37 -9.78 0.44
CA PRO A 241 16.35 -8.53 -0.29
C PRO A 241 16.32 -8.73 -1.80
N GLY A 242 15.54 -7.91 -2.51
CA GLY A 242 15.43 -7.96 -3.96
C GLY A 242 14.44 -6.97 -4.52
N ILE A 243 14.42 -6.86 -5.84
CA ILE A 243 13.39 -6.15 -6.59
C ILE A 243 12.56 -7.20 -7.31
N TYR A 244 11.31 -7.31 -6.94
CA TYR A 244 10.40 -8.34 -7.43
C TYR A 244 9.37 -7.71 -8.36
N LEU A 245 9.33 -8.15 -9.60
CA LEU A 245 8.48 -7.60 -10.65
C LEU A 245 7.31 -8.54 -10.95
N ALA A 246 6.10 -8.01 -10.93
CA ALA A 246 4.90 -8.72 -11.38
C ALA A 246 4.19 -7.94 -12.48
N GLU A 247 3.58 -8.67 -13.42
CA GLU A 247 2.75 -8.11 -14.48
C GLU A 247 1.28 -8.48 -14.24
N ILE A 248 0.42 -7.45 -14.18
CA ILE A 248 -1.03 -7.61 -14.07
C ILE A 248 -1.66 -7.31 -15.42
N ASP A 249 -2.49 -8.24 -15.91
CA ASP A 249 -3.31 -8.01 -17.09
C ASP A 249 -4.55 -7.19 -16.73
N MET A 250 -4.46 -5.88 -16.93
CA MET A 250 -5.55 -4.95 -16.59
C MET A 250 -6.76 -5.11 -17.51
N ASP A 251 -6.56 -5.54 -18.75
CA ASP A 251 -7.69 -5.76 -19.68
C ASP A 251 -8.47 -7.00 -19.27
N MET A 252 -7.78 -8.07 -18.91
CA MET A 252 -8.40 -9.27 -18.32
C MET A 252 -9.15 -8.93 -17.02
N LEU A 253 -8.54 -8.16 -16.12
CA LEU A 253 -9.18 -7.74 -14.86
C LEU A 253 -10.44 -6.90 -15.12
N ARG A 254 -10.36 -5.96 -16.06
CA ARG A 254 -11.51 -5.11 -16.43
C ARG A 254 -12.66 -5.90 -17.01
N GLU A 255 -12.37 -6.88 -17.87
CA GLU A 255 -13.39 -7.77 -18.43
C GLU A 255 -14.01 -8.68 -17.36
N TYR A 256 -13.17 -9.25 -16.49
CA TYR A 256 -13.62 -10.03 -15.34
C TYR A 256 -14.57 -9.22 -14.44
N ARG A 257 -14.25 -7.95 -14.15
CA ARG A 257 -15.10 -7.07 -13.32
C ARG A 257 -16.47 -6.77 -13.95
N LYS A 258 -16.59 -6.84 -15.27
CA LYS A 258 -17.88 -6.63 -15.97
C LYS A 258 -18.78 -7.86 -15.92
N SER A 259 -18.19 -9.04 -15.95
CA SER A 259 -18.92 -10.31 -16.11
C SER A 259 -19.20 -11.02 -14.80
N GLU A 260 -18.38 -10.78 -13.76
CA GLU A 260 -18.48 -11.51 -12.50
C GLU A 260 -19.47 -10.86 -11.50
N VAL A 261 -20.01 -11.67 -10.58
CA VAL A 261 -21.09 -11.28 -9.66
C VAL A 261 -20.60 -10.69 -8.33
N HIS A 262 -19.29 -10.65 -8.11
CA HIS A 262 -18.70 -10.03 -6.93
C HIS A 262 -18.73 -8.49 -6.99
N GLY A 263 -18.11 -7.83 -6.02
CA GLY A 263 -18.01 -6.39 -5.99
C GLY A 263 -19.31 -5.71 -5.56
N ASN A 264 -19.81 -4.75 -6.35
CA ASN A 264 -20.90 -3.88 -5.93
C ASN A 264 -22.29 -4.27 -6.42
N ALA A 265 -22.42 -5.08 -7.47
CA ALA A 265 -23.69 -5.32 -8.19
C ALA A 265 -24.79 -5.93 -7.29
N TYR A 266 -24.43 -6.84 -6.41
CA TYR A 266 -25.37 -7.57 -5.55
C TYR A 266 -25.27 -7.21 -4.06
N ARG A 267 -24.55 -6.14 -3.74
CA ARG A 267 -24.48 -5.65 -2.36
C ARG A 267 -25.87 -5.15 -1.89
N ARG A 268 -26.11 -5.26 -0.59
CA ARG A 268 -27.36 -4.80 0.05
C ARG A 268 -27.03 -3.73 1.10
N PRO A 269 -26.66 -2.51 0.72
CA PRO A 269 -26.20 -1.45 1.64
C PRO A 269 -27.17 -1.17 2.78
N ASP A 270 -28.49 -1.27 2.53
CA ASP A 270 -29.52 -1.06 3.55
C ASP A 270 -29.44 -2.02 4.74
N LYS A 271 -28.66 -3.11 4.64
CA LYS A 271 -28.44 -4.10 5.68
C LYS A 271 -27.13 -3.92 6.45
N TYR A 272 -26.29 -2.96 6.03
CA TYR A 272 -24.93 -2.79 6.56
C TYR A 272 -24.81 -1.70 7.63
N GLY A 273 -25.92 -1.20 8.18
CA GLY A 273 -25.89 -0.12 9.16
C GLY A 273 -24.99 -0.38 10.37
N MET A 274 -24.82 -1.64 10.79
CA MET A 274 -23.92 -2.01 11.89
C MET A 274 -22.43 -1.70 11.59
N LEU A 275 -22.02 -1.68 10.32
CA LEU A 275 -20.63 -1.37 9.95
C LEU A 275 -20.23 0.08 10.25
N VAL A 276 -21.19 0.97 10.44
CA VAL A 276 -20.94 2.37 10.79
C VAL A 276 -21.33 2.70 12.24
N SER A 277 -21.67 1.69 13.02
CA SER A 277 -21.94 1.86 14.46
C SER A 277 -20.65 2.19 15.20
N ARG A 278 -20.72 3.19 16.08
CA ARG A 278 -19.60 3.57 16.95
C ARG A 278 -19.60 2.79 18.28
N LYS A 279 -20.61 1.96 18.52
CA LYS A 279 -20.74 1.21 19.75
C LYS A 279 -19.72 0.09 19.79
N ILE A 280 -18.88 0.10 20.83
CA ILE A 280 -17.91 -0.96 21.12
C ILE A 280 -18.39 -1.71 22.35
N GLU A 281 -18.46 -3.03 22.28
CA GLU A 281 -18.96 -3.91 23.35
C GLU A 281 -17.91 -4.99 23.64
N GLU A 282 -18.00 -5.54 24.85
CA GLU A 282 -17.20 -6.71 25.22
C GLU A 282 -17.36 -7.86 24.18
N PRO A 283 -16.30 -8.60 23.88
CA PRO A 283 -14.96 -8.56 24.48
C PRO A 283 -13.98 -7.59 23.80
N PHE A 284 -14.43 -6.66 22.95
CA PHE A 284 -13.59 -5.80 22.11
C PHE A 284 -13.21 -4.46 22.76
N VAL A 285 -13.61 -4.23 23.99
CA VAL A 285 -13.21 -3.03 24.75
C VAL A 285 -11.73 -3.11 25.09
N ARG A 286 -10.98 -2.00 24.82
CA ARG A 286 -9.54 -1.88 25.08
C ARG A 286 -9.24 -0.57 25.79
N GLU A 287 -8.40 -0.61 26.82
CA GLU A 287 -8.00 0.57 27.60
C GLU A 287 -7.11 1.53 26.80
N ASP A 288 -6.34 0.99 25.87
CA ASP A 288 -5.43 1.72 24.97
C ASP A 288 -6.12 2.33 23.75
N TYR A 289 -7.44 2.16 23.61
CA TYR A 289 -8.21 2.70 22.48
C TYR A 289 -8.38 4.22 22.56
N ARG A 290 -7.82 4.94 21.59
CA ARG A 290 -7.75 6.41 21.60
C ARG A 290 -9.07 7.15 21.33
N TYR A 291 -10.08 6.48 20.80
CA TYR A 291 -11.32 7.10 20.32
C TYR A 291 -12.53 6.89 21.23
N GLN A 292 -12.30 6.56 22.51
CA GLN A 292 -13.38 6.32 23.46
C GLN A 292 -14.19 7.57 23.82
N SER A 293 -13.78 8.75 23.42
CA SER A 293 -14.31 10.05 23.86
C SER A 293 -14.83 10.93 22.73
N ILE A 294 -15.44 10.33 21.71
CA ILE A 294 -16.14 11.13 20.69
C ILE A 294 -17.64 10.84 20.73
#